data_1f8ec683b927329198fa6e555336b13e
#
_entry.id   1f8ec683b927329198fa6e555336b13e
#
_cell.length_a   1.000
_cell.length_b   1.000
_cell.length_c   1.000
_cell.angle_alpha   90.00
_cell.angle_beta   90.00
_cell.angle_gamma   90.00
#
_symmetry.space_group_name_H-M   'P 1'
#
loop_
_entity.id
_entity.type
_entity.pdbx_description
1 polymer ?
#
loop_
_entity_poly.entity_id
_entity_poly.type
_entity_poly.pdbx_seq_one_letter_code
_entity_poly.pdbx_strand_id
1 'polypeptide(L)'
;MTKKEMLYEGKGKKLFKTDDENLLISEFKDDLTAFNAEKRGNESGKGALNCKISTEIFHLLEKNGIKTHLVETISDTEQVVKKCKIVPIEVIVRNVATGSLTKRLGIKDGTVLPFALVEFCLKDDALGDPFINDEHCLILNLVQNEAQISEIKNMARKINSILTPFFDNKNLRLIDFKIELGLTKDNELVLADEISPDSCRFWDKFSNEKLDKDRFRQDLGNVKMAYEEVL
;
A
#
# COMPACT_ATOMS: atom_id res chain seq x y z
N MET A 1 -25.14 4.68 -5.95
CA MET A 1 -24.05 5.24 -6.80
C MET A 1 -23.92 4.38 -8.03
N THR A 2 -23.81 4.97 -9.24
CA THR A 2 -23.77 4.22 -10.49
C THR A 2 -22.34 4.13 -11.00
N LYS A 3 -21.84 2.90 -11.23
CA LYS A 3 -20.54 2.63 -11.87
C LYS A 3 -20.65 3.00 -13.36
N LYS A 4 -19.74 3.84 -13.84
CA LYS A 4 -19.67 4.29 -15.24
C LYS A 4 -18.43 3.72 -15.94
N GLU A 5 -17.94 4.43 -16.98
CA GLU A 5 -16.78 3.98 -17.74
C GLU A 5 -15.52 3.86 -16.89
N MET A 6 -14.68 2.90 -17.28
CA MET A 6 -13.36 2.71 -16.66
C MET A 6 -12.45 3.89 -16.96
N LEU A 7 -11.89 4.46 -15.91
CA LEU A 7 -10.95 5.57 -16.00
C LEU A 7 -9.50 5.08 -16.14
N TYR A 8 -9.16 4.01 -15.41
CA TYR A 8 -7.80 3.51 -15.32
C TYR A 8 -7.80 2.03 -14.91
N GLU A 9 -6.86 1.26 -15.46
CA GLU A 9 -6.57 -0.09 -15.01
C GLU A 9 -5.10 -0.21 -14.60
N GLY A 10 -4.88 -0.53 -13.32
CA GLY A 10 -3.57 -0.81 -12.74
C GLY A 10 -3.28 -2.29 -12.59
N LYS A 11 -2.16 -2.60 -11.94
CA LYS A 11 -1.70 -3.96 -11.66
C LYS A 11 -2.68 -4.75 -10.79
N GLY A 12 -3.24 -4.14 -9.74
CA GLY A 12 -4.10 -4.79 -8.75
C GLY A 12 -5.55 -4.30 -8.75
N LYS A 13 -5.87 -3.19 -9.42
CA LYS A 13 -7.18 -2.55 -9.35
C LYS A 13 -7.59 -1.91 -10.66
N LYS A 14 -8.91 -1.72 -10.81
CA LYS A 14 -9.53 -0.86 -11.82
C LYS A 14 -10.24 0.29 -11.14
N LEU A 15 -10.17 1.47 -11.73
CA LEU A 15 -10.90 2.66 -11.28
C LEU A 15 -11.99 3.02 -12.29
N PHE A 16 -13.18 3.27 -11.80
CA PHE A 16 -14.34 3.65 -12.59
C PHE A 16 -14.86 4.99 -12.14
N LYS A 17 -15.34 5.78 -13.07
CA LYS A 17 -16.12 7.00 -12.80
C LYS A 17 -17.46 6.63 -12.18
N THR A 18 -18.05 7.61 -11.50
CA THR A 18 -19.41 7.51 -10.95
C THR A 18 -20.30 8.66 -11.45
N ASP A 19 -21.52 8.71 -10.95
CA ASP A 19 -22.43 9.85 -11.10
C ASP A 19 -21.99 11.09 -10.29
N ASP A 20 -21.12 10.93 -9.29
CA ASP A 20 -20.45 12.03 -8.59
C ASP A 20 -19.01 12.19 -9.11
N GLU A 21 -18.67 13.36 -9.66
CA GLU A 21 -17.34 13.64 -10.21
C GLU A 21 -16.20 13.62 -9.20
N ASN A 22 -16.51 13.69 -7.89
CA ASN A 22 -15.55 13.66 -6.79
C ASN A 22 -15.32 12.25 -6.23
N LEU A 23 -16.06 11.26 -6.72
CA LEU A 23 -16.01 9.88 -6.25
C LEU A 23 -15.69 8.92 -7.39
N LEU A 24 -14.94 7.88 -7.05
CA LEU A 24 -14.61 6.77 -7.95
C LEU A 24 -15.04 5.46 -7.31
N ILE A 25 -15.22 4.42 -8.14
CA ILE A 25 -15.28 3.03 -7.69
C ILE A 25 -13.94 2.39 -7.98
N SER A 26 -13.31 1.84 -6.94
CA SER A 26 -12.10 1.02 -7.01
C SER A 26 -12.48 -0.45 -6.94
N GLU A 27 -12.20 -1.22 -8.01
CA GLU A 27 -12.44 -2.65 -8.09
C GLU A 27 -11.12 -3.41 -7.95
N PHE A 28 -11.03 -4.28 -6.95
CA PHE A 28 -9.85 -5.11 -6.69
C PHE A 28 -9.84 -6.33 -7.60
N LYS A 29 -8.67 -6.65 -8.14
CA LYS A 29 -8.46 -7.74 -9.11
C LYS A 29 -7.80 -8.94 -8.46
N ASP A 30 -8.05 -10.10 -9.03
CA ASP A 30 -7.38 -11.36 -8.67
C ASP A 30 -5.97 -11.49 -9.28
N ASP A 31 -5.56 -10.52 -10.10
CA ASP A 31 -4.26 -10.51 -10.75
C ASP A 31 -3.11 -10.41 -9.74
N LEU A 32 -2.08 -11.22 -9.95
CA LEU A 32 -0.79 -11.16 -9.27
C LEU A 32 0.29 -10.69 -10.24
N THR A 33 1.02 -9.67 -9.87
CA THR A 33 2.17 -9.18 -10.65
C THR A 33 3.37 -8.96 -9.74
N ALA A 34 4.56 -9.28 -10.24
CA ALA A 34 5.82 -9.02 -9.57
C ALA A 34 6.88 -8.57 -10.60
N PHE A 35 7.94 -7.91 -10.11
CA PHE A 35 9.08 -7.47 -10.94
C PHE A 35 8.62 -6.63 -12.15
N ASN A 36 7.90 -5.51 -11.89
CA ASN A 36 7.31 -4.65 -12.93
C ASN A 36 6.47 -5.42 -13.98
N ALA A 37 5.67 -6.38 -13.49
CA ALA A 37 4.80 -7.24 -14.30
C ALA A 37 5.54 -8.22 -15.25
N GLU A 38 6.83 -8.45 -15.06
CA GLU A 38 7.57 -9.54 -15.72
C GLU A 38 7.03 -10.91 -15.28
N LYS A 39 6.67 -11.05 -14.00
CA LYS A 39 5.97 -12.23 -13.47
C LYS A 39 4.50 -11.92 -13.29
N ARG A 40 3.64 -12.73 -13.90
CA ARG A 40 2.18 -12.59 -13.85
C ARG A 40 1.53 -13.89 -13.41
N GLY A 41 0.42 -13.79 -12.70
CA GLY A 41 -0.42 -14.88 -12.25
C GLY A 41 -1.81 -14.39 -11.92
N ASN A 42 -2.64 -15.30 -11.47
CA ASN A 42 -3.99 -15.03 -10.99
C ASN A 42 -4.27 -15.93 -9.79
N GLU A 43 -4.89 -15.38 -8.75
CA GLU A 43 -5.28 -16.12 -7.54
C GLU A 43 -6.74 -15.79 -7.24
N SER A 44 -7.62 -16.74 -7.49
CA SER A 44 -9.06 -16.55 -7.33
C SER A 44 -9.45 -16.20 -5.89
N GLY A 45 -10.17 -15.08 -5.74
CA GLY A 45 -10.62 -14.53 -4.46
C GLY A 45 -9.61 -13.62 -3.76
N LYS A 46 -8.41 -13.40 -4.34
CA LYS A 46 -7.41 -12.48 -3.79
C LYS A 46 -7.94 -11.04 -3.73
N GLY A 47 -8.64 -10.60 -4.78
CA GLY A 47 -9.23 -9.27 -4.84
C GLY A 47 -10.19 -9.02 -3.69
N ALA A 48 -11.05 -9.99 -3.37
CA ALA A 48 -11.97 -9.89 -2.25
C ALA A 48 -11.24 -9.83 -0.90
N LEU A 49 -10.20 -10.64 -0.70
CA LEU A 49 -9.37 -10.58 0.50
C LEU A 49 -8.68 -9.22 0.66
N ASN A 50 -8.04 -8.72 -0.40
CA ASN A 50 -7.37 -7.41 -0.37
C ASN A 50 -8.37 -6.28 -0.09
N CYS A 51 -9.55 -6.30 -0.72
CA CYS A 51 -10.61 -5.32 -0.48
C CYS A 51 -11.03 -5.31 0.98
N LYS A 52 -11.31 -6.49 1.56
CA LYS A 52 -11.73 -6.64 2.94
C LYS A 52 -10.64 -6.19 3.92
N ILE A 53 -9.40 -6.67 3.76
CA ILE A 53 -8.26 -6.30 4.61
C ILE A 53 -8.02 -4.78 4.55
N SER A 54 -7.99 -4.21 3.35
CA SER A 54 -7.79 -2.77 3.18
C SER A 54 -8.92 -1.95 3.82
N THR A 55 -10.16 -2.39 3.72
CA THR A 55 -11.31 -1.75 4.38
C THR A 55 -11.14 -1.75 5.91
N GLU A 56 -10.83 -2.90 6.50
CA GLU A 56 -10.65 -3.01 7.96
C GLU A 56 -9.50 -2.12 8.45
N ILE A 57 -8.38 -2.12 7.72
CA ILE A 57 -7.22 -1.28 8.05
C ILE A 57 -7.57 0.21 7.92
N PHE A 58 -8.26 0.62 6.86
CA PHE A 58 -8.66 2.02 6.68
C PHE A 58 -9.57 2.49 7.82
N HIS A 59 -10.57 1.69 8.21
CA HIS A 59 -11.42 2.00 9.34
C HIS A 59 -10.64 2.10 10.68
N LEU A 60 -9.66 1.19 10.89
CA LEU A 60 -8.76 1.28 12.04
C LEU A 60 -7.99 2.60 12.05
N LEU A 61 -7.42 2.97 10.92
CA LEU A 61 -6.63 4.19 10.76
C LEU A 61 -7.48 5.44 10.94
N GLU A 62 -8.70 5.46 10.40
CA GLU A 62 -9.65 6.57 10.56
C GLU A 62 -10.06 6.78 12.03
N LYS A 63 -10.33 5.70 12.76
CA LYS A 63 -10.57 5.74 14.22
C LYS A 63 -9.40 6.36 15.00
N ASN A 64 -8.18 6.26 14.46
CA ASN A 64 -6.97 6.83 15.04
C ASN A 64 -6.55 8.17 14.41
N GLY A 65 -7.46 8.82 13.66
CA GLY A 65 -7.29 10.17 13.13
C GLY A 65 -6.35 10.26 11.92
N ILE A 66 -6.23 9.18 11.13
CA ILE A 66 -5.66 9.21 9.79
C ILE A 66 -6.83 9.39 8.81
N LYS A 67 -6.74 10.39 7.95
CA LYS A 67 -7.73 10.58 6.89
C LYS A 67 -7.43 9.66 5.73
N THR A 68 -8.47 8.99 5.20
CA THR A 68 -8.34 8.11 4.05
C THR A 68 -9.22 8.56 2.89
N HIS A 69 -8.99 7.99 1.73
CA HIS A 69 -9.85 8.21 0.57
C HIS A 69 -11.11 7.31 0.60
N LEU A 70 -11.17 6.31 1.47
CA LEU A 70 -12.30 5.40 1.57
C LEU A 70 -13.57 6.16 1.95
N VAL A 71 -14.68 5.84 1.28
CA VAL A 71 -16.03 6.35 1.61
C VAL A 71 -16.88 5.20 2.12
N GLU A 72 -16.99 4.13 1.35
CA GLU A 72 -17.72 2.91 1.72
C GLU A 72 -17.28 1.70 0.89
N THR A 73 -17.53 0.52 1.39
CA THR A 73 -17.37 -0.74 0.64
C THR A 73 -18.74 -1.18 0.13
N ILE A 74 -18.88 -1.37 -1.17
CA ILE A 74 -20.16 -1.64 -1.85
C ILE A 74 -20.32 -3.08 -2.32
N SER A 75 -19.23 -3.85 -2.39
CA SER A 75 -19.25 -5.29 -2.64
C SER A 75 -17.99 -5.95 -2.07
N ASP A 76 -17.84 -7.26 -2.23
CA ASP A 76 -16.66 -8.00 -1.78
C ASP A 76 -15.36 -7.48 -2.42
N THR A 77 -15.44 -6.88 -3.60
CA THR A 77 -14.28 -6.42 -4.38
C THR A 77 -14.28 -4.93 -4.70
N GLU A 78 -15.31 -4.17 -4.29
CA GLU A 78 -15.47 -2.79 -4.72
C GLU A 78 -15.61 -1.83 -3.54
N GLN A 79 -14.87 -0.73 -3.62
CA GLN A 79 -14.94 0.41 -2.70
C GLN A 79 -15.29 1.67 -3.44
N VAL A 80 -16.14 2.51 -2.84
CA VAL A 80 -16.27 3.92 -3.22
C VAL A 80 -15.17 4.70 -2.53
N VAL A 81 -14.43 5.47 -3.30
CA VAL A 81 -13.29 6.25 -2.81
C VAL A 81 -13.37 7.69 -3.31
N LYS A 82 -12.83 8.62 -2.52
CA LYS A 82 -12.65 10.01 -2.94
C LYS A 82 -11.68 10.05 -4.12
N LYS A 83 -12.03 10.82 -5.13
CA LYS A 83 -11.12 11.11 -6.23
C LYS A 83 -10.01 12.03 -5.73
N CYS A 84 -8.78 11.55 -5.81
CA CYS A 84 -7.60 12.26 -5.35
C CYS A 84 -6.61 12.51 -6.49
N LYS A 85 -5.90 13.64 -6.42
CA LYS A 85 -4.66 13.82 -7.17
C LYS A 85 -3.56 13.08 -6.41
N ILE A 86 -3.15 11.93 -6.92
CA ILE A 86 -2.09 11.13 -6.28
C ILE A 86 -0.79 11.92 -6.27
N VAL A 87 -0.14 11.97 -5.11
CA VAL A 87 1.25 12.43 -5.00
C VAL A 87 2.11 11.38 -5.69
N PRO A 88 2.91 11.73 -6.70
CA PRO A 88 3.59 10.72 -7.53
C PRO A 88 4.84 10.13 -6.83
N ILE A 89 4.63 9.70 -5.59
CA ILE A 89 5.63 9.09 -4.70
C ILE A 89 5.00 7.84 -4.06
N GLU A 90 5.72 6.74 -4.10
CA GLU A 90 5.46 5.61 -3.22
C GLU A 90 6.21 5.83 -1.91
N VAL A 91 5.50 5.77 -0.79
CA VAL A 91 6.08 5.91 0.55
C VAL A 91 6.25 4.52 1.16
N ILE A 92 7.48 4.13 1.45
CA ILE A 92 7.80 2.83 2.02
C ILE A 92 8.23 3.02 3.47
N VAL A 93 7.59 2.28 4.37
CA VAL A 93 7.97 2.24 5.79
C VAL A 93 8.51 0.86 6.12
N ARG A 94 9.71 0.80 6.73
CA ARG A 94 10.35 -0.47 7.07
C ARG A 94 10.67 -0.57 8.55
N ASN A 95 10.26 -1.67 9.15
CA ASN A 95 10.58 -2.06 10.53
C ASN A 95 11.69 -3.11 10.57
N VAL A 96 11.81 -3.91 9.51
CA VAL A 96 12.79 -5.00 9.38
C VAL A 96 13.45 -4.90 8.02
N ALA A 97 14.75 -5.12 7.97
CA ALA A 97 15.51 -5.13 6.71
C ALA A 97 15.18 -6.39 5.91
N THR A 98 14.65 -6.22 4.70
CA THR A 98 14.42 -7.28 3.73
C THR A 98 14.35 -6.72 2.31
N GLY A 99 14.31 -7.60 1.31
CA GLY A 99 14.10 -7.24 -0.09
C GLY A 99 15.18 -6.28 -0.63
N SER A 100 14.75 -5.15 -1.20
CA SER A 100 15.68 -4.19 -1.83
C SER A 100 16.62 -3.51 -0.84
N LEU A 101 16.22 -3.35 0.43
CA LEU A 101 17.05 -2.69 1.43
C LEU A 101 18.33 -3.49 1.73
N THR A 102 18.20 -4.81 1.87
CA THR A 102 19.34 -5.69 2.13
C THR A 102 20.36 -5.66 0.99
N LYS A 103 19.85 -5.64 -0.25
CA LYS A 103 20.70 -5.58 -1.46
C LYS A 103 21.42 -4.23 -1.59
N ARG A 104 20.73 -3.12 -1.28
CA ARG A 104 21.29 -1.76 -1.43
C ARG A 104 22.31 -1.39 -0.36
N LEU A 105 22.07 -1.83 0.89
CA LEU A 105 22.87 -1.39 2.04
C LEU A 105 23.72 -2.52 2.66
N GLY A 106 23.64 -3.76 2.16
CA GLY A 106 24.36 -4.90 2.70
C GLY A 106 23.93 -5.32 4.12
N ILE A 107 22.73 -4.88 4.57
CA ILE A 107 22.19 -5.26 5.87
C ILE A 107 21.69 -6.70 5.80
N LYS A 108 21.96 -7.49 6.83
CA LYS A 108 21.49 -8.88 6.90
C LYS A 108 19.96 -8.94 6.86
N ASP A 109 19.41 -9.85 6.05
CA ASP A 109 17.97 -10.09 5.98
C ASP A 109 17.39 -10.48 7.36
N GLY A 110 16.23 -9.94 7.67
CA GLY A 110 15.56 -10.13 8.96
C GLY A 110 16.09 -9.26 10.11
N THR A 111 17.06 -8.36 9.87
CA THR A 111 17.53 -7.42 10.91
C THR A 111 16.44 -6.44 11.27
N VAL A 112 16.08 -6.39 12.55
CA VAL A 112 15.15 -5.36 13.08
C VAL A 112 15.86 -4.01 13.05
N LEU A 113 15.21 -3.02 12.45
CA LEU A 113 15.77 -1.67 12.36
C LEU A 113 15.60 -0.92 13.69
N PRO A 114 16.53 -0.02 14.05
CA PRO A 114 16.46 0.71 15.31
C PRO A 114 15.31 1.73 15.37
N PHE A 115 14.72 2.04 14.22
CA PHE A 115 13.55 2.92 14.07
C PHE A 115 12.85 2.60 12.76
N ALA A 116 11.61 3.03 12.61
CA ALA A 116 10.87 2.91 11.37
C ALA A 116 11.51 3.79 10.27
N LEU A 117 12.19 3.14 9.32
CA LEU A 117 12.79 3.80 8.16
C LEU A 117 11.69 4.21 7.18
N VAL A 118 11.66 5.47 6.78
CA VAL A 118 10.77 5.97 5.73
C VAL A 118 11.58 6.30 4.49
N GLU A 119 11.26 5.67 3.38
CA GLU A 119 11.89 5.86 2.08
C GLU A 119 10.85 6.25 1.03
N PHE A 120 11.31 6.88 -0.04
CA PHE A 120 10.49 7.27 -1.18
C PHE A 120 10.96 6.59 -2.46
N CYS A 121 9.99 6.17 -3.29
CA CYS A 121 10.22 5.85 -4.69
C CYS A 121 9.43 6.83 -5.56
N LEU A 122 10.02 7.22 -6.70
CA LEU A 122 9.26 7.89 -7.75
C LEU A 122 8.26 6.90 -8.33
N LYS A 123 6.99 7.28 -8.39
CA LYS A 123 5.94 6.47 -9.00
C LYS A 123 5.99 6.62 -10.53
N ASP A 124 6.89 5.85 -11.16
CA ASP A 124 7.10 5.84 -12.61
C ASP A 124 7.51 4.44 -13.07
N ASP A 125 6.54 3.67 -13.56
CA ASP A 125 6.74 2.31 -14.05
C ASP A 125 7.79 2.22 -15.17
N ALA A 126 7.91 3.26 -16.02
CA ALA A 126 8.87 3.28 -17.12
C ALA A 126 10.32 3.40 -16.61
N LEU A 127 10.52 4.04 -15.47
CA LEU A 127 11.80 4.15 -14.79
C LEU A 127 12.05 3.05 -13.76
N GLY A 128 11.09 2.16 -13.54
CA GLY A 128 11.19 1.07 -12.57
C GLY A 128 11.05 1.51 -11.11
N ASP A 129 10.26 2.54 -10.85
CA ASP A 129 9.97 3.10 -9.53
C ASP A 129 11.26 3.34 -8.69
N PRO A 130 12.20 4.19 -9.17
CA PRO A 130 13.50 4.35 -8.54
C PRO A 130 13.40 4.98 -7.16
N PHE A 131 14.29 4.58 -6.23
CA PHE A 131 14.43 5.24 -4.94
C PHE A 131 14.92 6.68 -5.12
N ILE A 132 14.27 7.61 -4.40
CA ILE A 132 14.54 9.03 -4.41
C ILE A 132 14.66 9.56 -2.98
N ASN A 133 15.32 10.72 -2.84
CA ASN A 133 15.42 11.45 -1.57
C ASN A 133 14.51 12.69 -1.58
N ASP A 134 14.54 13.43 -0.49
CA ASP A 134 13.71 14.63 -0.29
C ASP A 134 13.99 15.71 -1.33
N GLU A 135 15.27 15.93 -1.68
CA GLU A 135 15.67 16.92 -2.67
C GLU A 135 15.19 16.55 -4.08
N HIS A 136 15.22 15.25 -4.41
CA HIS A 136 14.64 14.76 -5.68
C HIS A 136 13.13 15.07 -5.74
N CYS A 137 12.41 14.93 -4.62
CA CYS A 137 10.98 15.26 -4.59
C CYS A 137 10.74 16.74 -4.93
N LEU A 138 11.60 17.63 -4.47
CA LEU A 138 11.52 19.07 -4.75
C LEU A 138 11.93 19.41 -6.19
N ILE A 139 13.06 18.87 -6.66
CA ILE A 139 13.57 19.11 -8.02
C ILE A 139 12.56 18.67 -9.08
N LEU A 140 11.89 17.53 -8.84
CA LEU A 140 10.88 16.97 -9.75
C LEU A 140 9.49 17.56 -9.56
N ASN A 141 9.31 18.50 -8.62
CA ASN A 141 8.02 19.10 -8.25
C ASN A 141 6.94 18.05 -7.91
N LEU A 142 7.33 16.95 -7.27
CA LEU A 142 6.41 15.90 -6.83
C LEU A 142 5.59 16.33 -5.62
N VAL A 143 6.12 17.26 -4.85
CA VAL A 143 5.55 17.88 -3.65
C VAL A 143 5.64 19.39 -3.75
N GLN A 144 4.84 20.10 -2.95
CA GLN A 144 4.79 21.56 -2.96
C GLN A 144 6.01 22.18 -2.28
N ASN A 145 6.50 21.60 -1.19
CA ASN A 145 7.59 22.11 -0.37
C ASN A 145 8.07 21.07 0.66
N GLU A 146 9.10 21.41 1.42
CA GLU A 146 9.64 20.57 2.51
C GLU A 146 8.63 20.27 3.62
N ALA A 147 7.69 21.19 3.87
CA ALA A 147 6.65 20.97 4.89
C ALA A 147 5.74 19.80 4.49
N GLN A 148 5.39 19.67 3.22
CA GLN A 148 4.61 18.54 2.72
C GLN A 148 5.39 17.22 2.81
N ILE A 149 6.72 17.23 2.56
CA ILE A 149 7.57 16.05 2.78
C ILE A 149 7.51 15.62 4.25
N SER A 150 7.63 16.58 5.16
CA SER A 150 7.56 16.34 6.60
C SER A 150 6.19 15.78 7.01
N GLU A 151 5.10 16.32 6.46
CA GLU A 151 3.72 15.85 6.67
C GLU A 151 3.56 14.39 6.21
N ILE A 152 4.02 14.07 5.01
CA ILE A 152 4.01 12.70 4.44
C ILE A 152 4.76 11.73 5.37
N LYS A 153 5.99 12.07 5.77
CA LYS A 153 6.80 11.22 6.66
C LYS A 153 6.16 11.03 8.04
N ASN A 154 5.56 12.09 8.60
CA ASN A 154 4.88 12.02 9.89
C ASN A 154 3.62 11.15 9.81
N MET A 155 2.83 11.29 8.74
CA MET A 155 1.67 10.43 8.49
C MET A 155 2.10 8.96 8.35
N ALA A 156 3.14 8.67 7.58
CA ALA A 156 3.67 7.32 7.40
C ALA A 156 4.12 6.69 8.72
N ARG A 157 4.84 7.44 9.57
CA ARG A 157 5.24 6.97 10.90
C ARG A 157 4.06 6.77 11.84
N LYS A 158 3.05 7.65 11.78
CA LYS A 158 1.82 7.50 12.58
C LYS A 158 1.06 6.25 12.14
N ILE A 159 0.91 6.00 10.85
CA ILE A 159 0.31 4.77 10.32
C ILE A 159 1.08 3.55 10.86
N ASN A 160 2.41 3.55 10.79
CA ASN A 160 3.23 2.46 11.31
C ASN A 160 3.00 2.21 12.82
N SER A 161 2.92 3.27 13.61
CA SER A 161 2.70 3.15 15.06
C SER A 161 1.33 2.58 15.44
N ILE A 162 0.34 2.69 14.54
CA ILE A 162 -1.00 2.10 14.70
C ILE A 162 -1.00 0.64 14.23
N LEU A 163 -0.41 0.38 13.06
CA LEU A 163 -0.46 -0.95 12.43
C LEU A 163 0.42 -1.97 13.12
N THR A 164 1.61 -1.57 13.60
CA THR A 164 2.56 -2.51 14.23
C THR A 164 1.93 -3.25 15.42
N PRO A 165 1.37 -2.59 16.45
CA PRO A 165 0.72 -3.29 17.56
C PRO A 165 -0.55 -4.02 17.14
N PHE A 166 -1.30 -3.53 16.16
CA PHE A 166 -2.49 -4.19 15.65
C PHE A 166 -2.15 -5.58 15.08
N PHE A 167 -1.13 -5.67 14.23
CA PHE A 167 -0.71 -6.94 13.65
C PHE A 167 0.05 -7.82 14.66
N ASP A 168 0.83 -7.23 15.58
CA ASP A 168 1.50 -7.99 16.64
C ASP A 168 0.49 -8.75 17.53
N ASN A 169 -0.66 -8.16 17.82
CA ASN A 169 -1.77 -8.81 18.53
C ASN A 169 -2.43 -9.94 17.73
N LYS A 170 -2.26 -9.97 16.43
CA LYS A 170 -2.70 -11.07 15.53
C LYS A 170 -1.59 -12.10 15.28
N ASN A 171 -0.50 -12.07 16.02
CA ASN A 171 0.71 -12.90 15.83
C ASN A 171 1.41 -12.68 14.48
N LEU A 172 1.25 -11.49 13.91
CA LEU A 172 1.88 -11.08 12.66
C LEU A 172 2.91 -9.98 12.92
N ARG A 173 4.08 -10.11 12.33
CA ARG A 173 5.08 -9.05 12.29
C ARG A 173 4.91 -8.22 11.03
N LEU A 174 4.60 -6.93 11.18
CA LEU A 174 4.64 -5.99 10.07
C LEU A 174 6.09 -5.65 9.75
N ILE A 175 6.59 -6.20 8.67
CA ILE A 175 7.99 -6.07 8.23
C ILE A 175 8.23 -4.73 7.55
N ASP A 176 7.47 -4.47 6.51
CA ASP A 176 7.41 -3.19 5.81
C ASP A 176 6.07 -3.04 5.09
N PHE A 177 5.79 -1.84 4.65
CA PHE A 177 4.63 -1.57 3.80
C PHE A 177 4.89 -0.37 2.89
N LYS A 178 4.19 -0.36 1.77
CA LYS A 178 4.11 0.74 0.81
C LYS A 178 2.74 1.39 0.92
N ILE A 179 2.69 2.70 0.95
CA ILE A 179 1.46 3.49 0.86
C ILE A 179 1.57 4.54 -0.23
N GLU A 180 0.43 4.92 -0.75
CA GLU A 180 0.27 6.06 -1.65
C GLU A 180 -0.62 7.11 -0.98
N LEU A 181 -0.33 8.37 -1.23
CA LEU A 181 -1.06 9.49 -0.69
C LEU A 181 -1.65 10.31 -1.81
N GLY A 182 -2.77 10.96 -1.55
CA GLY A 182 -3.43 11.82 -2.52
C GLY A 182 -3.95 13.11 -1.89
N LEU A 183 -4.10 14.11 -2.73
CA LEU A 183 -4.76 15.37 -2.38
C LEU A 183 -6.21 15.32 -2.86
N THR A 184 -7.15 15.54 -1.96
CA THR A 184 -8.57 15.70 -2.31
C THR A 184 -8.80 17.02 -3.06
N LYS A 185 -10.01 17.25 -3.56
CA LYS A 185 -10.39 18.54 -4.17
C LYS A 185 -10.15 19.75 -3.26
N ASP A 186 -10.19 19.54 -1.95
CA ASP A 186 -9.98 20.58 -0.93
C ASP A 186 -8.51 20.68 -0.50
N ASN A 187 -7.58 20.08 -1.26
CA ASN A 187 -6.13 19.98 -0.98
C ASN A 187 -5.80 19.30 0.37
N GLU A 188 -6.68 18.46 0.86
CA GLU A 188 -6.43 17.66 2.05
C GLU A 188 -5.60 16.44 1.69
N LEU A 189 -4.48 16.22 2.40
CA LEU A 189 -3.66 15.02 2.23
C LEU A 189 -4.34 13.82 2.91
N VAL A 190 -4.58 12.77 2.14
CA VAL A 190 -5.24 11.54 2.60
C VAL A 190 -4.45 10.29 2.19
N LEU A 191 -4.56 9.24 2.98
CA LEU A 191 -4.11 7.92 2.59
C LEU A 191 -5.01 7.41 1.47
N ALA A 192 -4.39 6.96 0.38
CA ALA A 192 -5.05 6.44 -0.80
C ALA A 192 -4.56 5.02 -1.11
N ASP A 193 -4.91 4.50 -2.27
CA ASP A 193 -4.57 3.18 -2.81
C ASP A 193 -5.12 2.05 -1.92
N GLU A 194 -4.28 1.29 -1.25
CA GLU A 194 -4.63 0.18 -0.37
C GLU A 194 -3.57 -0.05 0.70
N ILE A 195 -3.95 -0.76 1.76
CA ILE A 195 -3.03 -1.46 2.65
C ILE A 195 -3.50 -2.90 2.72
N SER A 196 -2.72 -3.80 2.12
CA SER A 196 -3.06 -5.21 1.96
C SER A 196 -1.80 -6.07 1.87
N PRO A 197 -1.89 -7.40 1.84
CA PRO A 197 -0.72 -8.25 1.58
C PRO A 197 -0.04 -8.02 0.23
N ASP A 198 -0.66 -7.29 -0.70
CA ASP A 198 -0.02 -6.86 -1.95
C ASP A 198 0.94 -5.67 -1.75
N SER A 199 0.66 -4.80 -0.77
CA SER A 199 1.45 -3.60 -0.46
C SER A 199 2.27 -3.72 0.84
N CYS A 200 2.05 -4.77 1.64
CA CYS A 200 2.74 -5.03 2.90
C CYS A 200 3.54 -6.33 2.84
N ARG A 201 4.55 -6.43 3.73
CA ARG A 201 5.14 -7.71 4.10
C ARG A 201 4.75 -8.05 5.53
N PHE A 202 4.19 -9.25 5.67
CA PHE A 202 3.82 -9.85 6.95
C PHE A 202 4.57 -11.16 7.14
N TRP A 203 5.19 -11.32 8.30
CA TRP A 203 5.74 -12.61 8.70
C TRP A 203 5.01 -13.12 9.93
N ASP A 204 4.75 -14.42 9.97
CA ASP A 204 4.30 -15.06 11.21
C ASP A 204 5.31 -14.79 12.33
N LYS A 205 4.82 -14.43 13.51
CA LYS A 205 5.63 -13.96 14.64
C LYS A 205 6.58 -15.04 15.19
N PHE A 206 6.21 -16.29 15.04
CA PHE A 206 6.91 -17.43 15.63
C PHE A 206 7.75 -18.21 14.61
N SER A 207 7.18 -18.49 13.45
CA SER A 207 7.84 -19.28 12.39
C SER A 207 8.66 -18.41 11.43
N ASN A 208 8.37 -17.10 11.33
CA ASN A 208 8.83 -16.18 10.30
C ASN A 208 8.35 -16.57 8.88
N GLU A 209 7.30 -17.38 8.77
CA GLU A 209 6.69 -17.69 7.49
C GLU A 209 6.15 -16.41 6.84
N LYS A 210 6.31 -16.30 5.53
CA LYS A 210 5.84 -15.12 4.76
C LYS A 210 4.36 -15.26 4.46
N LEU A 211 3.59 -14.24 4.84
CA LEU A 211 2.13 -14.20 4.72
C LEU A 211 1.67 -13.05 3.82
N ASP A 212 2.42 -12.83 2.75
CA ASP A 212 2.24 -11.71 1.84
C ASP A 212 2.60 -12.08 0.39
N LYS A 213 2.66 -11.09 -0.49
CA LYS A 213 2.99 -11.24 -1.91
C LYS A 213 4.38 -11.83 -2.20
N ASP A 214 5.28 -11.88 -1.21
CA ASP A 214 6.57 -12.55 -1.38
C ASP A 214 6.40 -14.05 -1.62
N ARG A 215 5.29 -14.66 -1.20
CA ARG A 215 4.95 -16.04 -1.59
C ARG A 215 4.86 -16.21 -3.10
N PHE A 216 4.23 -15.26 -3.79
CA PHE A 216 4.19 -15.25 -5.26
C PHE A 216 5.55 -14.88 -5.88
N ARG A 217 6.24 -13.88 -5.33
CA ARG A 217 7.56 -13.45 -5.83
C ARG A 217 8.59 -14.57 -5.77
N GLN A 218 8.52 -15.44 -4.75
CA GLN A 218 9.50 -16.48 -4.43
C GLN A 218 9.02 -17.91 -4.71
N ASP A 219 7.88 -18.07 -5.40
CA ASP A 219 7.28 -19.37 -5.74
C ASP A 219 7.01 -20.29 -4.53
N LEU A 220 6.62 -19.72 -3.40
CA LEU A 220 6.32 -20.47 -2.18
C LEU A 220 4.93 -21.11 -2.17
N GLY A 221 4.05 -20.74 -3.12
CA GLY A 221 2.67 -21.23 -3.22
C GLY A 221 1.76 -20.73 -2.09
N ASN A 222 0.51 -21.24 -2.08
CA ASN A 222 -0.50 -20.95 -1.03
C ASN A 222 -0.72 -19.46 -0.74
N VAL A 223 -0.75 -18.63 -1.78
CA VAL A 223 -0.89 -17.17 -1.64
C VAL A 223 -2.20 -16.80 -0.96
N LYS A 224 -3.33 -17.39 -1.42
CA LYS A 224 -4.65 -17.12 -0.86
C LYS A 224 -4.74 -17.46 0.63
N MET A 225 -4.27 -18.64 1.02
CA MET A 225 -4.25 -19.08 2.42
C MET A 225 -3.46 -18.10 3.30
N ALA A 226 -2.31 -17.64 2.83
CA ALA A 226 -1.51 -16.65 3.55
C ALA A 226 -2.24 -15.31 3.72
N TYR A 227 -3.01 -14.88 2.72
CA TYR A 227 -3.80 -13.64 2.81
C TYR A 227 -5.00 -13.82 3.76
N GLU A 228 -5.60 -15.01 3.81
CA GLU A 228 -6.66 -15.34 4.78
C GLU A 228 -6.15 -15.27 6.23
N GLU A 229 -4.90 -15.62 6.49
CA GLU A 229 -4.28 -15.52 7.81
C GLU A 229 -4.04 -14.06 8.26
N VAL A 230 -3.96 -13.12 7.35
CA VAL A 230 -3.79 -11.68 7.67
C VAL A 230 -5.13 -11.05 8.09
N LEU A 231 -6.25 -11.63 7.66
CA LEU A 231 -7.59 -11.15 7.97
C LEU A 231 -8.01 -11.49 9.40
#